data_783914421b42f1a5ceef555f0fb47fa0
#
_entry.id   783914421b42f1a5ceef555f0fb47fa0
#
_cell.length_a   1.000
_cell.length_b   1.000
_cell.length_c   1.000
_cell.angle_alpha   90.00
_cell.angle_beta   90.00
_cell.angle_gamma   90.00
#
_symmetry.space_group_name_H-M   'P 1'
#
loop_
_entity.id
_entity.type
_entity.pdbx_description
1 polymer ?
#
loop_
_entity_poly.entity_id
_entity_poly.type
_entity_poly.pdbx_seq_one_letter_code
_entity_poly.pdbx_strand_id
1 'polypeptide(L)' 'MKFEELQGKRVVFSGDCVPLSVRTKAWRAGALICVTVDKNTDVVISTNIEAAKSRRARSLGIPVIPTNQLT' A
#
# COMPACT_ATOMS: atom_id res chain seq x y z
N MET A 1 -7.55 1.37 8.82
CA MET A 1 -6.19 0.89 9.15
C MET A 1 -5.33 2.03 9.62
N LYS A 2 -4.56 1.85 10.66
CA LYS A 2 -3.65 2.88 11.19
C LYS A 2 -2.28 2.76 10.55
N PHE A 3 -1.60 3.90 10.36
CA PHE A 3 -0.24 3.89 9.80
C PHE A 3 0.71 3.03 10.63
N GLU A 4 0.59 3.05 11.95
CA GLU A 4 1.47 2.28 12.83
C GLU A 4 1.37 0.75 12.60
N GLU A 5 0.26 0.28 12.04
CA GLU A 5 0.10 -1.13 11.70
C GLU A 5 0.96 -1.56 10.52
N LEU A 6 1.54 -0.60 9.80
CA LEU A 6 2.41 -0.86 8.65
C LEU A 6 3.86 -1.17 9.03
N GLN A 7 4.20 -1.05 10.30
CA GLN A 7 5.58 -1.30 10.75
C GLN A 7 6.03 -2.70 10.37
N GLY A 8 7.17 -2.78 9.69
CA GLY A 8 7.75 -4.05 9.25
C GLY A 8 7.04 -4.72 8.09
N LYS A 9 5.98 -4.14 7.57
CA LYS A 9 5.22 -4.71 6.45
C LYS A 9 5.76 -4.20 5.11
N ARG A 10 5.68 -5.06 4.11
CA ARG A 10 6.02 -4.70 2.74
C ARG A 10 4.83 -4.03 2.10
N VAL A 11 4.99 -2.76 1.74
CA VAL A 11 3.91 -1.90 1.25
C VAL A 11 4.20 -1.48 -0.19
N VAL A 12 3.20 -1.58 -1.05
CA VAL A 12 3.25 -1.07 -2.42
C VAL A 12 2.18 0.00 -2.57
N PHE A 13 2.53 1.13 -3.17
CA PHE A 13 1.57 2.17 -3.51
C PHE A 13 1.08 1.97 -4.93
N SER A 14 -0.23 2.05 -5.11
CA SER A 14 -0.91 1.80 -6.40
C SER A 14 -1.81 2.97 -6.76
N GLY A 15 -1.98 3.18 -8.05
CA GLY A 15 -2.78 4.27 -8.58
C GLY A 15 -1.94 5.50 -8.89
N ASP A 16 -2.55 6.44 -9.58
CA ASP A 16 -1.90 7.69 -9.95
C ASP A 16 -1.87 8.61 -8.74
N CYS A 17 -0.72 9.20 -8.45
CA CYS A 17 -0.61 10.30 -7.48
C CYS A 17 -1.03 9.93 -6.05
N VAL A 18 -0.51 8.82 -5.50
CA VAL A 18 -0.60 8.63 -4.05
C VAL A 18 0.10 9.82 -3.38
N PRO A 19 -0.58 10.58 -2.50
CA PRO A 19 0.01 11.78 -1.90
C PRO A 19 1.34 11.49 -1.22
N LEU A 20 2.31 12.40 -1.36
CA LEU A 20 3.60 12.27 -0.71
C LEU A 20 3.46 12.17 0.81
N SER A 21 2.47 12.88 1.39
CA SER A 21 2.18 12.82 2.82
C SER A 21 1.87 11.40 3.29
N VAL A 22 1.11 10.65 2.50
CA VAL A 22 0.78 9.25 2.80
C VAL A 22 2.03 8.38 2.74
N ARG A 23 2.83 8.55 1.68
CA ARG A 23 4.08 7.80 1.53
C ARG A 23 5.06 8.07 2.68
N THR A 24 5.20 9.33 3.05
CA THR A 24 6.09 9.74 4.13
C THR A 24 5.64 9.17 5.46
N LYS A 25 4.34 9.23 5.76
CA LYS A 25 3.80 8.69 7.01
C LYS A 25 4.00 7.17 7.10
N ALA A 26 3.79 6.46 5.99
CA ALA A 26 4.02 5.02 5.94
C ALA A 26 5.49 4.68 6.19
N TRP A 27 6.40 5.40 5.55
CA TRP A 27 7.83 5.20 5.73
C TRP A 27 8.27 5.49 7.17
N ARG A 28 7.79 6.58 7.76
CA ARG A 28 8.10 6.94 9.15
C ARG A 28 7.53 5.94 10.14
N ALA A 29 6.43 5.29 9.79
CA ALA A 29 5.85 4.23 10.62
C ALA A 29 6.65 2.92 10.59
N GLY A 30 7.68 2.84 9.75
CA GLY A 30 8.53 1.66 9.65
C GLY A 30 8.12 0.69 8.56
N ALA A 31 7.30 1.11 7.60
CA ALA A 31 6.93 0.28 6.46
C ALA A 31 8.12 0.10 5.51
N LEU A 32 8.20 -1.08 4.91
CA LEU A 32 9.17 -1.37 3.86
C LEU A 32 8.52 -1.06 2.52
N ILE A 33 8.89 0.07 1.91
CA ILE A 33 8.26 0.54 0.69
C ILE A 33 8.84 -0.21 -0.50
N CYS A 34 7.97 -0.88 -1.26
CA CYS A 34 8.32 -1.65 -2.44
C CYS A 34 7.65 -1.05 -3.68
N VAL A 35 8.19 -1.33 -4.86
CA VAL A 35 7.69 -0.77 -6.12
C VAL A 35 6.86 -1.75 -6.93
N THR A 36 7.02 -3.05 -6.70
CA THR A 36 6.29 -4.09 -7.42
C THR A 36 5.51 -4.97 -6.48
N VAL A 37 4.34 -5.40 -6.93
CA VAL A 37 3.50 -6.34 -6.18
C VAL A 37 3.97 -7.76 -6.49
N ASP A 38 4.27 -8.52 -5.43
CA ASP A 38 4.62 -9.94 -5.55
C ASP A 38 4.05 -10.71 -4.36
N LYS A 39 4.34 -12.02 -4.30
CA LYS A 39 3.82 -12.88 -3.24
C LYS A 39 4.28 -12.47 -1.83
N ASN A 40 5.34 -11.67 -1.73
CA ASN A 40 5.88 -11.21 -0.44
C ASN A 40 5.32 -9.85 -0.02
N THR A 41 4.52 -9.21 -0.86
CA THR A 41 3.85 -7.95 -0.52
C THR A 41 2.82 -8.20 0.56
N ASP A 42 2.83 -7.39 1.62
CA ASP A 42 1.89 -7.53 2.74
C ASP A 42 0.61 -6.73 2.53
N VAL A 43 0.72 -5.56 1.93
CA VAL A 43 -0.43 -4.68 1.72
C VAL A 43 -0.17 -3.74 0.55
N VAL A 44 -1.24 -3.39 -0.16
CA VAL A 44 -1.20 -2.36 -1.21
C VAL A 44 -2.07 -1.20 -0.76
N ILE A 45 -1.51 0.00 -0.81
CA ILE A 45 -2.22 1.24 -0.51
C ILE A 45 -2.53 1.94 -1.83
N SER A 46 -3.79 2.21 -2.09
CA SER A 46 -4.25 2.60 -3.41
C SER A 46 -5.13 3.84 -3.39
N THR A 47 -4.96 4.70 -4.39
CA THR A 47 -5.92 5.75 -4.72
C THR A 47 -6.94 5.28 -5.77
N ASN A 48 -6.67 4.14 -6.42
CA ASN A 48 -7.53 3.58 -7.45
C ASN A 48 -7.49 2.05 -7.40
N ILE A 49 -8.57 1.45 -6.91
CA ILE A 49 -8.66 -0.01 -6.77
C ILE A 49 -8.68 -0.73 -8.12
N GLU A 50 -8.90 -0.02 -9.22
CA GLU A 50 -8.88 -0.58 -10.58
C GLU A 50 -7.49 -0.51 -11.22
N ALA A 51 -6.52 0.13 -10.58
CA ALA A 51 -5.16 0.18 -11.09
C ALA A 51 -4.55 -1.24 -11.18
N ALA A 52 -3.61 -1.42 -12.10
CA ALA A 52 -3.02 -2.73 -12.38
C ALA A 52 -2.41 -3.38 -11.14
N LYS A 53 -1.70 -2.60 -10.31
CA LYS A 53 -1.09 -3.11 -9.07
C LYS A 53 -2.14 -3.56 -8.08
N SER A 54 -3.24 -2.82 -7.95
CA SER A 54 -4.34 -3.18 -7.05
C SER A 54 -5.01 -4.49 -7.50
N ARG A 55 -5.24 -4.63 -8.80
CA ARG A 55 -5.84 -5.84 -9.37
C ARG A 55 -4.92 -7.05 -9.17
N ARG A 56 -3.62 -6.87 -9.39
CA ARG A 56 -2.63 -7.91 -9.16
C ARG A 56 -2.61 -8.34 -7.70
N ALA A 57 -2.65 -7.39 -6.78
CA ALA A 57 -2.69 -7.68 -5.35
C ALA A 57 -3.90 -8.53 -4.99
N ARG A 58 -5.08 -8.18 -5.49
CA ARG A 58 -6.29 -8.95 -5.23
C ARG A 58 -6.18 -10.38 -5.75
N SER A 59 -5.57 -10.57 -6.93
CA SER A 59 -5.38 -11.91 -7.49
C SER A 59 -4.43 -12.76 -6.64
N LEU A 60 -3.53 -12.13 -5.89
CA LEU A 60 -2.59 -12.80 -4.99
C LEU A 60 -3.12 -12.93 -3.56
N GLY A 61 -4.34 -12.46 -3.30
CA GLY A 61 -4.91 -12.47 -1.95
C GLY A 61 -4.34 -11.42 -1.02
N ILE A 62 -3.69 -10.39 -1.56
CA ILE A 62 -3.08 -9.30 -0.78
C ILE A 62 -4.13 -8.21 -0.52
N PRO A 63 -4.26 -7.71 0.73
CA PRO A 63 -5.20 -6.63 1.02
C PRO A 63 -4.88 -5.36 0.24
N VAL A 64 -5.90 -4.71 -0.28
CA VAL A 64 -5.80 -3.40 -0.93
C VAL A 64 -6.55 -2.40 -0.08
N ILE A 65 -5.84 -1.41 0.45
CA ILE A 65 -6.39 -0.41 1.37
C ILE A 65 -6.48 0.92 0.65
N PRO A 66 -7.67 1.52 0.53
CA PRO A 66 -7.78 2.88 0.00
C PRO A 66 -7.06 3.88 0.90
N THR A 67 -6.44 4.90 0.31
CA THR A 67 -5.68 5.89 1.08
C THR A 67 -6.53 6.61 2.12
N ASN A 68 -7.82 6.80 1.85
CA ASN A 68 -8.74 7.46 2.78
C ASN A 68 -9.10 6.62 4.00
N GLN A 69 -8.72 5.35 4.03
CA GLN A 69 -8.93 4.48 5.17
C GLN A 69 -7.69 4.39 6.08
N LEU A 70 -6.60 5.06 5.72
CA LEU A 70 -5.44 5.17 6.59
C LEU A 70 -5.57 6.37 7.52
N THR A 71 -5.31 6.15 8.78
CA THR A 71 -5.42 7.18 9.82
C THR A 71 -4.16 7.28 10.65
#